data_ab655eb6278b72bb6ad667677365de06
#
_entry.id   ab655eb6278b72bb6ad667677365de06
#
_cell.length_a   1.000
_cell.length_b   1.000
_cell.length_c   1.000
_cell.angle_alpha   90.00
_cell.angle_beta   90.00
_cell.angle_gamma   90.00
#
_symmetry.space_group_name_H-M   'P 1'
#
loop_
_entity.id
_entity.type
_entity.pdbx_description
1 polymer ?
#
loop_
_entity_poly.entity_id
_entity_poly.type
_entity_poly.pdbx_seq_one_letter_code
_entity_poly.pdbx_strand_id
1 'polypeptide(L)'
;MVCPVLGEAAFAARAILFDKPPEANWSLGWHQDSVISVREKIDVPGFLAWSSKAGVLQVQPPAEVLAGMLAVRIHLDDCGIDNGPLRVLPGSHRFGWLDAEIEDWKRRVDPVTCAVGVRGVVVMNPLLLHASAAATRASHRRVIHIEYACADLPAGLQWNQRVS
;
A
#
# COMPACT_ATOMS: atom_id res chain seq x y z
N MET A 1 14.30 9.26 -2.81
CA MET A 1 13.51 8.87 -1.62
C MET A 1 13.52 7.36 -1.43
N VAL A 2 13.29 6.55 -2.46
CA VAL A 2 13.24 5.07 -2.35
C VAL A 2 14.60 4.40 -2.48
N CYS A 3 15.54 4.97 -3.25
CA CYS A 3 16.88 4.40 -3.47
C CYS A 3 17.67 4.07 -2.20
N PRO A 4 17.62 4.84 -1.11
CA PRO A 4 18.30 4.46 0.13
C PRO A 4 17.82 3.15 0.75
N VAL A 5 16.61 2.68 0.38
CA VAL A 5 16.01 1.46 0.93
C VAL A 5 16.00 0.34 -0.11
N LEU A 6 15.61 0.62 -1.36
CA LEU A 6 15.46 -0.36 -2.42
C LEU A 6 16.68 -0.44 -3.36
N GLY A 7 17.63 0.50 -3.26
CA GLY A 7 18.76 0.60 -4.17
C GLY A 7 18.43 1.31 -5.48
N GLU A 8 19.46 1.46 -6.34
CA GLU A 8 19.36 2.18 -7.62
C GLU A 8 18.51 1.45 -8.68
N ALA A 9 18.24 0.16 -8.48
CA ALA A 9 17.37 -0.62 -9.35
C ALA A 9 15.88 -0.39 -9.09
N ALA A 10 15.51 0.49 -8.14
CA ALA A 10 14.13 0.78 -7.80
C ALA A 10 13.37 1.40 -8.98
N PHE A 11 12.15 0.94 -9.21
CA PHE A 11 11.23 1.45 -10.23
C PHE A 11 9.81 1.53 -9.69
N ALA A 12 9.00 2.44 -10.23
CA ALA A 12 7.58 2.50 -9.93
C ALA A 12 6.85 1.39 -10.71
N ALA A 13 6.17 0.51 -9.98
CA ALA A 13 5.41 -0.61 -10.53
C ALA A 13 3.92 -0.29 -10.69
N ARG A 14 3.41 0.68 -9.92
CA ARG A 14 2.01 1.12 -9.95
C ARG A 14 1.87 2.51 -9.35
N ALA A 15 0.90 3.29 -9.84
CA ALA A 15 0.47 4.54 -9.22
C ALA A 15 -1.06 4.61 -9.16
N ILE A 16 -1.60 5.09 -8.04
CA ILE A 16 -3.03 5.26 -7.80
C ILE A 16 -3.26 6.64 -7.21
N LEU A 17 -4.24 7.36 -7.74
CA LEU A 17 -4.77 8.55 -7.08
C LEU A 17 -5.93 8.12 -6.16
N PHE A 18 -5.75 8.26 -4.87
CA PHE A 18 -6.85 8.20 -3.92
C PHE A 18 -7.44 9.60 -3.77
N ASP A 19 -8.67 9.75 -4.19
CA ASP A 19 -9.44 10.98 -4.03
C ASP A 19 -10.61 10.72 -3.08
N LYS A 20 -10.60 11.38 -1.94
CA LYS A 20 -11.65 11.28 -0.95
C LYS A 20 -12.25 12.68 -0.75
N PRO A 21 -13.27 13.03 -1.55
CA PRO A 21 -14.00 14.27 -1.36
C PRO A 21 -14.87 14.20 -0.10
N PRO A 22 -15.30 15.34 0.44
CA PRO A 22 -16.11 15.40 1.66
C PRO A 22 -17.39 14.54 1.59
N GLU A 23 -17.99 14.43 0.41
CA GLU A 23 -19.25 13.71 0.16
C GLU A 23 -19.06 12.18 0.16
N ALA A 24 -17.83 11.72 -0.11
CA ALA A 24 -17.46 10.29 -0.12
C ALA A 24 -16.59 9.93 1.09
N ASN A 25 -17.10 10.15 2.29
CA ASN A 25 -16.39 9.94 3.55
C ASN A 25 -16.36 8.45 3.96
N TRP A 26 -15.63 7.63 3.19
CA TRP A 26 -15.47 6.20 3.43
C TRP A 26 -14.38 5.90 4.48
N SER A 27 -14.45 4.72 5.09
CA SER A 27 -13.40 4.16 5.94
C SER A 27 -12.82 2.90 5.32
N LEU A 28 -11.60 2.55 5.70
CA LEU A 28 -10.95 1.31 5.33
C LEU A 28 -10.45 0.62 6.60
N GLY A 29 -10.91 -0.61 6.83
CA GLY A 29 -10.52 -1.42 7.98
C GLY A 29 -9.03 -1.79 7.95
N TRP A 30 -8.55 -2.43 9.02
CA TRP A 30 -7.18 -2.91 9.09
C TRP A 30 -6.92 -3.98 8.02
N HIS A 31 -5.86 -3.80 7.25
CA HIS A 31 -5.45 -4.69 6.15
C HIS A 31 -3.98 -4.49 5.80
N GLN A 32 -3.46 -5.33 4.96
CA GLN A 32 -2.19 -5.19 4.25
C GLN A 32 -2.50 -4.94 2.76
N ASP A 33 -1.65 -4.20 2.06
CA ASP A 33 -1.74 -4.15 0.60
C ASP A 33 -1.35 -5.53 0.06
N SER A 34 -2.28 -6.18 -0.65
CA SER A 34 -2.19 -7.62 -0.89
C SER A 34 -1.94 -8.00 -2.35
N VAL A 35 -1.95 -7.05 -3.27
CA VAL A 35 -1.87 -7.37 -4.70
C VAL A 35 -0.84 -6.54 -5.42
N ILE A 36 -0.23 -7.13 -6.43
CA ILE A 36 0.60 -6.46 -7.42
C ILE A 36 -0.09 -6.45 -8.79
N SER A 37 0.29 -5.53 -9.66
CA SER A 37 -0.22 -5.45 -11.04
C SER A 37 0.76 -6.11 -12.01
N VAL A 38 0.25 -7.00 -12.86
CA VAL A 38 1.03 -7.79 -13.82
C VAL A 38 0.46 -7.69 -15.22
N ARG A 39 1.28 -7.99 -16.24
CA ARG A 39 0.89 -7.89 -17.66
C ARG A 39 -0.05 -9.00 -18.09
N GLU A 40 0.23 -10.22 -17.67
CA GLU A 40 -0.52 -11.41 -18.07
C GLU A 40 -0.58 -12.42 -16.94
N LYS A 41 -1.51 -13.37 -17.05
CA LYS A 41 -1.62 -14.46 -16.09
C LYS A 41 -0.69 -15.58 -16.49
N ILE A 42 0.27 -15.85 -15.62
CA ILE A 42 1.13 -17.03 -15.68
C ILE A 42 0.92 -17.82 -14.39
N ASP A 43 0.72 -19.12 -14.51
CA ASP A 43 0.57 -20.00 -13.34
C ASP A 43 1.91 -20.20 -12.67
N VAL A 44 2.12 -19.46 -11.58
CA VAL A 44 3.35 -19.47 -10.79
C VAL A 44 3.01 -19.87 -9.36
N PRO A 45 3.69 -20.87 -8.79
CA PRO A 45 3.45 -21.28 -7.41
C PRO A 45 3.52 -20.11 -6.41
N GLY A 46 2.53 -20.03 -5.51
CA GLY A 46 2.45 -18.99 -4.50
C GLY A 46 1.78 -17.67 -4.96
N PHE A 47 1.48 -17.52 -6.26
CA PHE A 47 0.71 -16.39 -6.78
C PHE A 47 -0.78 -16.77 -6.84
N LEU A 48 -1.59 -16.14 -6.00
CA LEU A 48 -2.96 -16.53 -5.72
C LEU A 48 -3.95 -15.38 -6.00
N ALA A 49 -5.24 -15.63 -5.80
CA ALA A 49 -6.29 -14.60 -5.81
C ALA A 49 -6.23 -13.64 -7.01
N TRP A 50 -6.11 -14.21 -8.21
CA TRP A 50 -6.12 -13.46 -9.46
C TRP A 50 -7.41 -12.65 -9.63
N SER A 51 -7.28 -11.38 -9.99
CA SER A 51 -8.39 -10.47 -10.20
C SER A 51 -8.08 -9.46 -11.30
N SER A 52 -9.09 -8.72 -11.74
CA SER A 52 -8.89 -7.59 -12.67
C SER A 52 -9.62 -6.37 -12.13
N LYS A 53 -8.95 -5.23 -12.10
CA LYS A 53 -9.54 -3.96 -11.67
C LYS A 53 -9.23 -2.89 -12.71
N ALA A 54 -10.27 -2.26 -13.26
CA ALA A 54 -10.17 -1.27 -14.33
C ALA A 54 -9.29 -1.73 -15.52
N GLY A 55 -9.44 -3.01 -15.92
CA GLY A 55 -8.67 -3.60 -17.02
C GLY A 55 -7.22 -3.99 -16.67
N VAL A 56 -6.76 -3.75 -15.45
CA VAL A 56 -5.44 -4.14 -14.99
C VAL A 56 -5.51 -5.45 -14.22
N LEU A 57 -4.73 -6.43 -14.66
CA LEU A 57 -4.63 -7.74 -14.01
C LEU A 57 -3.84 -7.60 -12.71
N GLN A 58 -4.36 -8.22 -11.66
CA GLN A 58 -3.78 -8.21 -10.32
C GLN A 58 -3.68 -9.62 -9.78
N VAL A 59 -2.67 -9.84 -8.95
CA VAL A 59 -2.42 -11.11 -8.29
C VAL A 59 -1.86 -10.87 -6.89
N GLN A 60 -2.23 -11.70 -5.94
CA GLN A 60 -1.60 -11.76 -4.62
C GLN A 60 -0.31 -12.57 -4.73
N PRO A 61 0.86 -11.95 -4.57
CA PRO A 61 2.15 -12.64 -4.61
C PRO A 61 2.48 -13.28 -3.25
N PRO A 62 3.51 -14.11 -3.18
CA PRO A 62 4.14 -14.46 -1.90
C PRO A 62 4.55 -13.23 -1.11
N ALA A 63 4.53 -13.31 0.24
CA ALA A 63 4.84 -12.19 1.12
C ALA A 63 6.24 -11.59 0.86
N GLU A 64 7.18 -12.42 0.46
CA GLU A 64 8.58 -12.04 0.16
C GLU A 64 8.66 -10.99 -0.96
N VAL A 65 7.78 -11.06 -1.95
CA VAL A 65 7.71 -10.05 -3.03
C VAL A 65 7.33 -8.70 -2.44
N LEU A 66 6.27 -8.65 -1.63
CA LEU A 66 5.81 -7.41 -0.98
C LEU A 66 6.78 -6.91 0.09
N ALA A 67 7.49 -7.82 0.78
CA ALA A 67 8.53 -7.44 1.73
C ALA A 67 9.68 -6.64 1.06
N GLY A 68 9.96 -6.92 -0.22
CA GLY A 68 10.93 -6.20 -1.05
C GLY A 68 10.38 -4.94 -1.73
N MET A 69 9.18 -4.47 -1.37
CA MET A 69 8.55 -3.31 -1.98
C MET A 69 8.39 -2.15 -0.98
N LEU A 70 8.17 -0.95 -1.51
CA LEU A 70 7.77 0.23 -0.75
C LEU A 70 6.55 0.90 -1.39
N ALA A 71 5.65 1.35 -0.56
CA ALA A 71 4.57 2.25 -0.93
C ALA A 71 4.91 3.67 -0.48
N VAL A 72 4.88 4.62 -1.41
CA VAL A 72 5.09 6.06 -1.18
C VAL A 72 3.77 6.78 -1.36
N ARG A 73 3.30 7.46 -0.33
CA ARG A 73 2.03 8.19 -0.29
C ARG A 73 2.31 9.68 -0.21
N ILE A 74 2.10 10.40 -1.30
CA ILE A 74 2.32 11.85 -1.42
C ILE A 74 0.98 12.56 -1.20
N HIS A 75 0.90 13.38 -0.18
CA HIS A 75 -0.32 14.12 0.16
C HIS A 75 -0.43 15.40 -0.66
N LEU A 76 -1.51 15.54 -1.43
CA LEU A 76 -1.82 16.74 -2.19
C LEU A 76 -2.66 17.74 -1.40
N ASP A 77 -3.25 17.30 -0.30
CA ASP A 77 -4.03 18.10 0.64
C ASP A 77 -3.58 17.79 2.08
N ASP A 78 -3.91 18.68 3.00
CA ASP A 78 -3.69 18.45 4.42
C ASP A 78 -4.52 17.26 4.93
N CYS A 79 -3.87 16.37 5.65
CA CYS A 79 -4.50 15.21 6.29
C CYS A 79 -4.23 15.25 7.80
N GLY A 80 -4.92 16.15 8.50
CA GLY A 80 -4.90 16.23 9.95
C GLY A 80 -5.64 15.06 10.61
N ILE A 81 -5.60 15.01 11.93
CA ILE A 81 -6.21 13.94 12.75
C ILE A 81 -7.71 13.78 12.49
N ASP A 82 -8.39 14.88 12.13
CA ASP A 82 -9.84 14.91 11.90
C ASP A 82 -10.23 14.50 10.48
N ASN A 83 -9.28 14.43 9.54
CA ASN A 83 -9.54 14.11 8.12
C ASN A 83 -9.21 12.66 7.76
N GLY A 84 -9.39 11.73 8.70
CA GLY A 84 -9.23 10.29 8.51
C GLY A 84 -7.83 9.89 8.03
N PRO A 85 -6.76 10.27 8.74
CA PRO A 85 -5.40 9.91 8.35
C PRO A 85 -5.17 8.41 8.39
N LEU A 86 -4.08 7.98 7.74
CA LEU A 86 -3.60 6.61 7.84
C LEU A 86 -3.23 6.30 9.28
N ARG A 87 -3.61 5.11 9.75
CA ARG A 87 -3.18 4.54 11.02
C ARG A 87 -2.42 3.26 10.73
N VAL A 88 -1.33 3.02 11.42
CA VAL A 88 -0.46 1.87 11.20
C VAL A 88 -0.19 1.12 12.50
N LEU A 89 0.08 -0.19 12.41
CA LEU A 89 0.59 -1.00 13.52
C LEU A 89 2.09 -1.23 13.30
N PRO A 90 2.98 -0.45 13.96
CA PRO A 90 4.41 -0.52 13.74
C PRO A 90 4.98 -1.92 13.93
N GLY A 91 5.88 -2.32 13.00
CA GLY A 91 6.56 -3.60 13.07
C GLY A 91 5.83 -4.77 12.42
N SER A 92 4.53 -4.68 12.15
CA SER A 92 3.71 -5.78 11.61
C SER A 92 4.20 -6.30 10.25
N HIS A 93 4.78 -5.45 9.41
CA HIS A 93 5.30 -5.82 8.09
C HIS A 93 6.40 -6.90 8.11
N ARG A 94 7.00 -7.18 9.27
CA ARG A 94 8.11 -8.14 9.42
C ARG A 94 7.65 -9.59 9.53
N PHE A 95 6.34 -9.83 9.58
CA PHE A 95 5.77 -11.14 9.89
C PHE A 95 4.99 -11.75 8.71
N GLY A 96 5.16 -11.22 7.52
CA GLY A 96 4.47 -11.70 6.33
C GLY A 96 2.97 -11.40 6.34
N TRP A 97 2.17 -12.34 5.86
CA TRP A 97 0.70 -12.23 5.86
C TRP A 97 0.12 -12.38 7.27
N LEU A 98 -0.76 -11.46 7.66
CA LEU A 98 -1.32 -11.35 9.01
C LEU A 98 -2.85 -11.29 9.03
N ASP A 99 -3.55 -11.78 8.02
CA ASP A 99 -5.00 -11.66 7.93
C ASP A 99 -5.73 -12.22 9.16
N ALA A 100 -5.30 -13.38 9.65
CA ALA A 100 -5.89 -14.03 10.82
C ALA A 100 -5.45 -13.39 12.15
N GLU A 101 -4.31 -12.71 12.18
CA GLU A 101 -3.67 -12.17 13.37
C GLU A 101 -3.92 -10.68 13.59
N ILE A 102 -4.70 -10.00 12.73
CA ILE A 102 -4.97 -8.55 12.82
C ILE A 102 -5.46 -8.15 14.21
N GLU A 103 -6.43 -8.88 14.77
CA GLU A 103 -6.98 -8.56 16.08
C GLU A 103 -5.96 -8.77 17.22
N ASP A 104 -5.06 -9.74 17.09
CA ASP A 104 -3.96 -9.95 18.04
C ASP A 104 -2.95 -8.81 17.98
N TRP A 105 -2.61 -8.35 16.80
CA TRP A 105 -1.74 -7.19 16.62
C TRP A 105 -2.31 -5.92 17.22
N LYS A 106 -3.59 -5.66 17.04
CA LYS A 106 -4.31 -4.52 17.63
C LYS A 106 -4.32 -4.52 19.16
N ARG A 107 -4.24 -5.71 19.77
CA ARG A 107 -4.15 -5.83 21.23
C ARG A 107 -2.74 -5.63 21.79
N ARG A 108 -1.70 -5.88 20.97
CA ARG A 108 -0.29 -5.85 21.40
C ARG A 108 0.42 -4.56 21.06
N VAL A 109 -0.03 -3.85 20.03
CA VAL A 109 0.67 -2.70 19.48
C VAL A 109 -0.29 -1.52 19.34
N ASP A 110 0.06 -0.41 19.98
CA ASP A 110 -0.71 0.82 19.87
C ASP A 110 -0.61 1.38 18.44
N PRO A 111 -1.74 1.71 17.81
CA PRO A 111 -1.72 2.29 16.48
C PRO A 111 -1.08 3.68 16.47
N VAL A 112 -0.22 3.92 15.49
CA VAL A 112 0.32 5.24 15.20
C VAL A 112 -0.51 5.91 14.13
N THR A 113 -0.96 7.15 14.40
CA THR A 113 -1.70 7.98 13.46
C THR A 113 -0.72 8.84 12.64
N CYS A 114 -0.77 8.70 11.33
CA CYS A 114 0.07 9.43 10.38
C CYS A 114 -0.64 10.70 9.90
N ALA A 115 -0.71 11.74 10.75
CA ALA A 115 -1.16 13.05 10.31
C ALA A 115 -0.06 13.69 9.45
N VAL A 116 -0.42 14.17 8.25
CA VAL A 116 0.54 14.65 7.25
C VAL A 116 -0.01 15.92 6.60
N GLY A 117 0.80 16.96 6.55
CA GLY A 117 0.46 18.18 5.82
C GLY A 117 0.57 18.02 4.30
N VAL A 118 0.03 18.97 3.57
CA VAL A 118 0.19 19.05 2.10
C VAL A 118 1.66 18.96 1.69
N ARG A 119 1.96 18.21 0.63
CA ARG A 119 3.31 17.84 0.15
C ARG A 119 4.09 16.93 1.11
N GLY A 120 3.54 16.57 2.25
CA GLY A 120 4.14 15.56 3.12
C GLY A 120 4.03 14.17 2.52
N VAL A 121 4.89 13.27 2.98
CA VAL A 121 5.04 11.93 2.44
C VAL A 121 5.02 10.89 3.55
N VAL A 122 4.28 9.81 3.34
CA VAL A 122 4.39 8.58 4.15
C VAL A 122 5.02 7.50 3.28
N VAL A 123 6.07 6.87 3.79
CA VAL A 123 6.70 5.70 3.15
C VAL A 123 6.47 4.50 4.05
N MET A 124 5.96 3.42 3.48
CA MET A 124 5.67 2.19 4.23
C MET A 124 5.92 0.95 3.38
N ASN A 125 6.13 -0.19 4.04
CA ASN A 125 6.09 -1.49 3.36
C ASN A 125 4.63 -1.88 3.10
N PRO A 126 4.27 -2.50 1.96
CA PRO A 126 2.91 -2.96 1.66
C PRO A 126 2.33 -3.91 2.72
N LEU A 127 3.18 -4.74 3.34
CA LEU A 127 2.78 -5.66 4.42
C LEU A 127 2.54 -4.97 5.77
N LEU A 128 2.76 -3.66 5.90
CA LEU A 128 2.44 -2.97 7.14
C LEU A 128 0.92 -2.94 7.35
N LEU A 129 0.43 -3.48 8.46
CA LEU A 129 -0.98 -3.38 8.82
C LEU A 129 -1.36 -1.91 8.97
N HIS A 130 -2.35 -1.51 8.19
CA HIS A 130 -2.81 -0.12 8.17
C HIS A 130 -4.33 -0.01 7.99
N ALA A 131 -4.87 1.13 8.36
CA ALA A 131 -6.29 1.44 8.29
C ALA A 131 -6.49 2.95 8.10
N SER A 132 -7.68 3.37 7.70
CA SER A 132 -8.09 4.77 7.79
C SER A 132 -9.55 4.89 8.21
N ALA A 133 -9.84 5.72 9.21
CA ALA A 133 -11.20 5.99 9.63
C ALA A 133 -11.92 6.94 8.65
N ALA A 134 -13.24 7.01 8.78
CA ALA A 134 -13.98 8.14 8.24
C ALA A 134 -13.48 9.44 8.92
N ALA A 135 -13.49 10.53 8.17
CA ALA A 135 -13.15 11.83 8.72
C ALA A 135 -14.26 12.32 9.67
N THR A 136 -13.89 12.93 10.78
CA THR A 136 -14.83 13.62 11.69
C THR A 136 -15.11 15.04 11.23
N ARG A 137 -14.15 15.64 10.51
CA ARG A 137 -14.29 16.92 9.81
C ARG A 137 -13.82 16.71 8.38
N ALA A 138 -14.73 16.21 7.54
CA ALA A 138 -14.41 15.84 6.17
C ALA A 138 -13.98 17.07 5.36
N SER A 139 -12.82 16.97 4.74
CA SER A 139 -12.33 17.90 3.72
C SER A 139 -11.73 17.07 2.57
N HIS A 140 -11.44 17.72 1.45
CA HIS A 140 -10.81 17.04 0.33
C HIS A 140 -9.47 16.42 0.77
N ARG A 141 -9.24 15.16 0.42
CA ARG A 141 -8.02 14.44 0.72
C ARG A 141 -7.58 13.61 -0.48
N ARG A 142 -6.65 14.17 -1.24
CA ARG A 142 -6.03 13.51 -2.38
C ARG A 142 -4.63 13.02 -2.01
N VAL A 143 -4.36 11.77 -2.36
CA VAL A 143 -3.08 11.13 -2.10
C VAL A 143 -2.65 10.38 -3.35
N ILE A 144 -1.47 10.69 -3.88
CA ILE A 144 -0.82 9.85 -4.88
C ILE A 144 -0.11 8.72 -4.14
N HIS A 145 -0.52 7.50 -4.39
CA HIS A 145 0.07 6.29 -3.85
C HIS A 145 0.86 5.60 -4.94
N ILE A 146 2.16 5.46 -4.75
CA ILE A 146 3.08 4.84 -5.70
C ILE A 146 3.72 3.61 -5.06
N GLU A 147 3.58 2.48 -5.71
CA GLU A 147 4.22 1.22 -5.30
C GLU A 147 5.54 1.06 -6.06
N TYR A 148 6.63 0.89 -5.33
CA TYR A 148 7.98 0.69 -5.86
C TYR A 148 8.45 -0.73 -5.60
N ALA A 149 9.11 -1.31 -6.60
CA ALA A 149 9.82 -2.57 -6.52
C ALA A 149 11.27 -2.40 -7.00
N CYS A 150 12.13 -3.39 -6.75
CA CYS A 150 13.53 -3.38 -7.19
C CYS A 150 13.99 -4.69 -7.83
N ALA A 151 13.09 -5.67 -7.96
CA ALA A 151 13.39 -6.98 -8.51
C ALA A 151 12.38 -7.40 -9.59
N ASP A 152 12.80 -8.27 -10.47
CA ASP A 152 11.93 -8.93 -11.44
C ASP A 152 11.08 -10.00 -10.74
N LEU A 153 9.91 -10.31 -11.33
CA LEU A 153 9.06 -11.38 -10.85
C LEU A 153 9.56 -12.74 -11.36
N PRO A 154 9.27 -13.84 -10.63
CA PRO A 154 9.76 -15.17 -11.02
C PRO A 154 9.01 -15.74 -12.23
N ALA A 155 9.60 -16.79 -12.82
CA ALA A 155 9.01 -17.64 -13.86
C ALA A 155 8.48 -16.88 -15.10
N GLY A 156 9.11 -15.75 -15.44
CA GLY A 156 8.73 -14.95 -16.60
C GLY A 156 7.52 -14.04 -16.38
N LEU A 157 6.91 -14.05 -15.19
CA LEU A 157 5.87 -13.09 -14.83
C LEU A 157 6.43 -11.66 -14.92
N GLN A 158 5.67 -10.73 -15.45
CA GLN A 158 6.14 -9.36 -15.67
C GLN A 158 5.26 -8.34 -14.95
N TRP A 159 5.89 -7.34 -14.34
CA TRP A 159 5.18 -6.16 -13.83
C TRP A 159 4.35 -5.51 -14.94
N ASN A 160 3.15 -5.06 -14.61
CA ASN A 160 2.30 -4.35 -15.57
C ASN A 160 2.95 -3.05 -16.07
N GLN A 161 3.63 -2.36 -15.18
CA GLN A 161 4.41 -1.15 -15.47
C GLN A 161 5.78 -1.23 -14.79
N ARG A 162 6.76 -0.56 -15.38
CA ARG A 162 8.10 -0.36 -14.83
C ARG A 162 8.62 0.99 -15.29
N VAL A 163 8.60 1.95 -14.37
CA VAL A 163 9.04 3.33 -14.64
C VAL A 163 10.22 3.63 -13.72
N SER A 164 11.40 3.82 -14.33
CA SER A 164 12.67 4.17 -13.67
C SER A 164 12.81 5.66 -13.51
#